data_b675366719ef4be9ce14126789e264c3
#
_entry.id   b675366719ef4be9ce14126789e264c3
#
_cell.length_a   1.000
_cell.length_b   1.000
_cell.length_c   1.000
_cell.angle_alpha   90.00
_cell.angle_beta   90.00
_cell.angle_gamma   90.00
#
_symmetry.space_group_name_H-M   'P 1'
#
loop_
_entity.id
_entity.type
_entity.pdbx_description
1 polymer ?
#
loop_
_entity_poly.entity_id
_entity_poly.type
_entity_poly.pdbx_seq_one_letter_code
_entity_poly.pdbx_strand_id
1 'polypeptide(L)'
;DNLDHKILRKKWEKVLSVEKLPTDHFNVYRNITRFSYVDLVDIFSFFQGEILTQKITAKGIEQPVKRKKISRIKFLRNQNAIAFCEKKEFLKVKHKLVHPFKTIKKGDQIVPRTFGIPQGSPISATLANIYLVDFDKDINSYIQKIAGHYKRYSDDIIVVCPKEYKEEVSRLVMEEIARYKLEIQEAKTQVFEFKREKDKLTCAQVFENTINRNKNLTYLGFEFDGENIRLKKSSLSG
;
A
#
# COMPACT_ATOMS: atom_id res chain seq x y z
N ASP A 1 5.79 -0.53 1.51
CA ASP A 1 6.30 -0.24 0.17
C ASP A 1 7.81 -0.50 0.11
N ASN A 2 8.19 -1.72 -0.28
CA ASN A 2 9.58 -2.17 -0.30
C ASN A 2 10.30 -1.84 -1.62
N LEU A 3 9.96 -0.74 -2.28
CA LEU A 3 10.56 -0.35 -3.56
C LEU A 3 12.08 -0.15 -3.42
N ASP A 4 12.87 -0.85 -4.24
CA ASP A 4 14.33 -0.66 -4.29
C ASP A 4 14.66 0.73 -4.88
N HIS A 5 15.47 1.51 -4.16
CA HIS A 5 15.76 2.89 -4.54
C HIS A 5 16.50 3.02 -5.87
N LYS A 6 17.38 2.07 -6.22
CA LYS A 6 18.11 2.09 -7.50
C LYS A 6 17.18 1.79 -8.67
N ILE A 7 16.29 0.80 -8.52
CA ILE A 7 15.29 0.47 -9.55
C ILE A 7 14.34 1.66 -9.72
N LEU A 8 13.80 2.22 -8.63
CA LEU A 8 12.91 3.37 -8.68
C LEU A 8 13.54 4.53 -9.45
N ARG A 9 14.79 4.87 -9.13
CA ARG A 9 15.50 5.96 -9.82
C ARG A 9 15.63 5.69 -11.31
N LYS A 10 16.09 4.51 -11.71
CA LYS A 10 16.25 4.13 -13.13
C LYS A 10 14.93 4.17 -13.89
N LYS A 11 13.83 3.68 -13.27
CA LYS A 11 12.50 3.73 -13.89
C LYS A 11 11.99 5.16 -14.04
N TRP A 12 12.25 6.00 -13.06
CA TRP A 12 11.88 7.42 -13.12
C TRP A 12 12.67 8.16 -14.21
N GLU A 13 13.99 7.94 -14.29
CA GLU A 13 14.85 8.46 -15.38
C GLU A 13 14.35 8.00 -16.76
N LYS A 14 13.97 6.72 -16.89
CA LYS A 14 13.41 6.15 -18.12
C LYS A 14 12.07 6.81 -18.52
N VAL A 15 11.15 6.99 -17.59
CA VAL A 15 9.84 7.63 -17.86
C VAL A 15 10.02 9.08 -18.33
N LEU A 16 11.00 9.79 -17.80
CA LEU A 16 11.34 11.15 -18.25
C LEU A 16 12.20 11.19 -19.51
N SER A 17 12.67 10.06 -20.02
CA SER A 17 13.60 9.97 -21.15
C SER A 17 14.89 10.78 -20.92
N VAL A 18 15.45 10.71 -19.70
CA VAL A 18 16.68 11.39 -19.30
C VAL A 18 17.73 10.42 -18.76
N GLU A 19 19.02 10.74 -18.93
CA GLU A 19 20.10 9.93 -18.37
C GLU A 19 20.22 10.07 -16.84
N LYS A 20 19.88 11.24 -16.32
CA LYS A 20 19.91 11.56 -14.88
C LYS A 20 18.70 12.40 -14.51
N LEU A 21 18.16 12.18 -13.33
CA LEU A 21 17.05 12.99 -12.82
C LEU A 21 17.44 14.48 -12.78
N PRO A 22 16.60 15.39 -13.29
CA PRO A 22 16.75 16.84 -13.07
C PRO A 22 16.85 17.15 -11.58
N THR A 23 17.47 18.29 -11.23
CA THR A 23 17.79 18.64 -9.84
C THR A 23 16.57 18.66 -8.92
N ASP A 24 15.45 19.18 -9.38
CA ASP A 24 14.16 19.21 -8.67
C ASP A 24 13.61 17.81 -8.42
N HIS A 25 13.54 16.95 -9.44
CA HIS A 25 13.16 15.56 -9.33
C HIS A 25 14.11 14.77 -8.43
N PHE A 26 15.41 15.01 -8.54
CA PHE A 26 16.40 14.36 -7.68
C PHE A 26 16.24 14.77 -6.21
N ASN A 27 15.89 16.02 -5.92
CA ASN A 27 15.61 16.48 -4.56
C ASN A 27 14.36 15.77 -3.99
N VAL A 28 13.29 15.61 -4.78
CA VAL A 28 12.11 14.84 -4.38
C VAL A 28 12.50 13.37 -4.12
N TYR A 29 13.21 12.74 -5.05
CA TYR A 29 13.71 11.37 -4.91
C TYR A 29 14.53 11.20 -3.61
N ARG A 30 15.46 12.10 -3.35
CA ARG A 30 16.30 12.07 -2.14
C ARG A 30 15.47 12.20 -0.87
N ASN A 31 14.49 13.09 -0.85
CA ASN A 31 13.65 13.31 0.33
C ASN A 31 12.75 12.11 0.61
N ILE A 32 12.19 11.49 -0.43
CA ILE A 32 11.28 10.36 -0.27
C ILE A 32 12.00 9.05 0.07
N THR A 33 13.28 8.92 -0.31
CA THR A 33 14.12 7.76 0.03
C THR A 33 14.91 7.93 1.33
N ARG A 34 14.93 9.13 1.92
CA ARG A 34 15.68 9.48 3.14
C ARG A 34 14.84 10.23 4.16
N PHE A 35 13.57 9.90 4.24
CA PHE A 35 12.66 10.53 5.20
C PHE A 35 12.98 10.14 6.65
N SER A 36 12.33 10.84 7.58
CA SER A 36 12.33 10.49 8.99
C SER A 36 10.89 10.26 9.44
N TYR A 37 10.70 9.48 10.48
CA TYR A 37 9.39 9.20 11.03
C TYR A 37 9.39 9.33 12.55
N VAL A 38 8.20 9.44 13.11
CA VAL A 38 7.95 9.39 14.55
C VAL A 38 7.04 8.20 14.80
N ASP A 39 7.41 7.34 15.72
CA ASP A 39 6.56 6.22 16.11
C ASP A 39 5.36 6.74 16.93
N LEU A 40 4.16 6.24 16.62
CA LEU A 40 2.93 6.68 17.29
C LEU A 40 2.92 6.30 18.77
N VAL A 41 3.47 5.14 19.11
CA VAL A 41 3.51 4.67 20.51
C VAL A 41 4.50 5.50 21.31
N ASP A 42 5.66 5.81 20.71
CA ASP A 42 6.71 6.60 21.38
C ASP A 42 6.22 8.04 21.68
N ILE A 43 5.64 8.73 20.67
CA ILE A 43 5.14 10.10 20.87
C ILE A 43 3.96 10.11 21.85
N PHE A 44 3.05 9.12 21.78
CA PHE A 44 1.96 8.99 22.72
C PHE A 44 2.47 8.79 24.16
N SER A 45 3.38 7.84 24.36
CA SER A 45 3.94 7.53 25.68
C SER A 45 4.66 8.73 26.29
N PHE A 46 5.34 9.52 25.42
CA PHE A 46 6.06 10.71 25.88
C PHE A 46 5.12 11.83 26.34
N PHE A 47 4.00 12.05 25.62
CA PHE A 47 3.09 13.17 25.87
C PHE A 47 1.73 12.77 26.46
N GLN A 48 1.50 11.50 26.82
CA GLN A 48 0.19 11.01 27.29
C GLN A 48 -0.43 11.78 28.45
N GLY A 49 0.39 12.47 29.26
CA GLY A 49 -0.04 13.29 30.41
C GLY A 49 -0.70 14.60 30.00
N GLU A 50 -0.38 15.15 28.82
CA GLU A 50 -0.69 16.53 28.43
C GLU A 50 -1.15 16.66 26.98
N ILE A 51 -1.90 15.69 26.46
CA ILE A 51 -2.42 15.69 25.08
C ILE A 51 -3.39 16.86 24.88
N LEU A 52 -3.19 17.59 23.78
CA LEU A 52 -4.05 18.71 23.43
C LEU A 52 -5.39 18.21 22.89
N THR A 53 -6.48 18.67 23.51
CA THR A 53 -7.84 18.30 23.15
C THR A 53 -8.68 19.55 22.89
N GLN A 54 -9.58 19.47 21.89
CA GLN A 54 -10.49 20.57 21.57
C GLN A 54 -11.87 20.00 21.25
N LYS A 55 -12.90 20.51 21.93
CA LYS A 55 -14.28 20.15 21.63
C LYS A 55 -14.87 21.14 20.64
N ILE A 56 -15.65 20.63 19.70
CA ILE A 56 -16.50 21.42 18.82
C ILE A 56 -17.94 21.24 19.27
N THR A 57 -18.64 22.32 19.52
CA THR A 57 -20.05 22.26 19.91
C THR A 57 -20.95 21.82 18.75
N ALA A 58 -22.17 21.40 19.01
CA ALA A 58 -23.14 21.03 17.97
C ALA A 58 -23.42 22.17 16.96
N LYS A 59 -23.13 23.41 17.33
CA LYS A 59 -23.24 24.60 16.46
C LYS A 59 -21.95 24.89 15.68
N GLY A 60 -20.96 24.00 15.69
CA GLY A 60 -19.68 24.18 15.00
C GLY A 60 -18.70 25.16 15.67
N ILE A 61 -18.98 25.60 16.92
CA ILE A 61 -18.10 26.53 17.63
C ILE A 61 -16.99 25.75 18.32
N GLU A 62 -15.74 26.08 18.00
CA GLU A 62 -14.55 25.52 18.64
C GLU A 62 -14.39 26.06 20.05
N GLN A 63 -14.16 25.15 21.00
CA GLN A 63 -13.83 25.52 22.38
C GLN A 63 -12.33 25.71 22.57
N PRO A 64 -11.90 26.40 23.63
CA PRO A 64 -10.47 26.54 23.93
C PRO A 64 -9.79 25.19 24.06
N VAL A 65 -8.55 25.13 23.52
CA VAL A 65 -7.70 23.94 23.63
C VAL A 65 -7.36 23.68 25.09
N LYS A 66 -7.50 22.44 25.52
CA LYS A 66 -7.17 21.97 26.89
C LYS A 66 -6.16 20.85 26.83
N ARG A 67 -5.31 20.77 27.86
CA ARG A 67 -4.41 19.62 28.09
C ARG A 67 -5.13 18.56 28.90
N LYS A 68 -4.99 17.31 28.44
CA LYS A 68 -5.65 16.18 29.09
C LYS A 68 -4.77 14.94 29.10
N LYS A 69 -4.74 14.25 30.24
CA LYS A 69 -4.16 12.92 30.36
C LYS A 69 -5.05 11.90 29.65
N ILE A 70 -4.51 11.15 28.69
CA ILE A 70 -5.20 10.08 27.98
C ILE A 70 -4.41 8.79 28.19
N SER A 71 -5.06 7.77 28.74
CA SER A 71 -4.39 6.54 29.17
C SER A 71 -4.07 5.55 28.04
N ARG A 72 -4.77 5.62 26.91
CA ARG A 72 -4.61 4.68 25.79
C ARG A 72 -4.85 5.37 24.45
N ILE A 73 -4.05 5.01 23.44
CA ILE A 73 -4.13 5.54 22.06
C ILE A 73 -5.55 5.43 21.48
N LYS A 74 -6.24 4.31 21.71
CA LYS A 74 -7.62 4.10 21.21
C LYS A 74 -8.64 5.14 21.71
N PHE A 75 -8.34 5.87 22.76
CA PHE A 75 -9.21 6.90 23.29
C PHE A 75 -8.95 8.29 22.72
N LEU A 76 -7.90 8.51 21.94
CA LEU A 76 -7.57 9.80 21.36
C LEU A 76 -8.77 10.43 20.63
N ARG A 77 -9.39 9.67 19.72
CA ARG A 77 -10.54 10.15 18.94
C ARG A 77 -11.73 10.51 19.83
N ASN A 78 -12.07 9.64 20.78
CA ASN A 78 -13.23 9.85 21.68
C ASN A 78 -13.02 10.99 22.66
N GLN A 79 -11.77 11.37 22.92
CA GLN A 79 -11.42 12.49 23.79
C GLN A 79 -11.17 13.78 23.02
N ASN A 80 -11.48 13.80 21.70
CA ASN A 80 -11.25 14.95 20.81
C ASN A 80 -9.80 15.44 20.83
N ALA A 81 -8.84 14.52 20.81
CA ALA A 81 -7.42 14.86 20.71
C ALA A 81 -7.14 15.48 19.35
N ILE A 82 -6.48 16.64 19.32
CA ILE A 82 -6.09 17.37 18.11
C ILE A 82 -4.59 17.32 17.86
N ALA A 83 -3.78 17.19 18.92
CA ALA A 83 -2.33 17.05 18.80
C ALA A 83 -1.76 16.40 20.07
N PHE A 84 -0.59 15.77 19.97
CA PHE A 84 0.13 15.21 21.13
C PHE A 84 0.75 16.32 22.00
N CYS A 85 1.25 17.39 21.37
CA CYS A 85 1.90 18.50 22.02
C CYS A 85 1.95 19.73 21.09
N GLU A 86 2.42 20.86 21.58
CA GLU A 86 2.71 22.02 20.75
C GLU A 86 4.02 21.82 19.95
N LYS A 87 4.12 22.48 18.79
CA LYS A 87 5.34 22.43 17.94
C LYS A 87 6.61 22.78 18.73
N LYS A 88 6.54 23.80 19.60
CA LYS A 88 7.70 24.21 20.42
C LYS A 88 8.16 23.12 21.38
N GLU A 89 7.23 22.39 21.98
CA GLU A 89 7.53 21.27 22.88
C GLU A 89 8.15 20.10 22.13
N PHE A 90 7.56 19.72 20.99
CA PHE A 90 8.13 18.69 20.13
C PHE A 90 9.56 18.99 19.71
N LEU A 91 9.84 20.23 19.29
CA LEU A 91 11.18 20.61 18.85
C LEU A 91 12.25 20.47 19.94
N LYS A 92 11.91 20.62 21.23
CA LYS A 92 12.84 20.39 22.34
C LYS A 92 13.24 18.92 22.50
N VAL A 93 12.35 18.00 22.16
CA VAL A 93 12.53 16.55 22.37
C VAL A 93 12.65 15.76 21.08
N LYS A 94 12.62 16.41 19.91
CA LYS A 94 12.65 15.74 18.60
C LYS A 94 13.78 14.73 18.45
N HIS A 95 14.95 14.99 19.06
CA HIS A 95 16.12 14.11 19.02
C HIS A 95 15.86 12.73 19.69
N LYS A 96 14.84 12.64 20.57
CA LYS A 96 14.44 11.38 21.24
C LYS A 96 13.36 10.64 20.47
N LEU A 97 12.56 11.34 19.67
CA LEU A 97 11.34 10.80 19.04
C LEU A 97 11.45 10.62 17.53
N VAL A 98 12.38 11.35 16.88
CA VAL A 98 12.53 11.28 15.42
C VAL A 98 13.53 10.22 15.04
N HIS A 99 13.07 9.22 14.28
CA HIS A 99 13.89 8.12 13.78
C HIS A 99 14.24 8.34 12.30
N PRO A 100 15.52 8.29 11.91
CA PRO A 100 15.91 8.39 10.50
C PRO A 100 15.60 7.08 9.79
N PHE A 101 14.93 7.17 8.64
CA PHE A 101 14.64 6.01 7.79
C PHE A 101 15.82 5.60 6.89
N LYS A 102 16.81 6.46 6.75
CA LYS A 102 17.96 6.29 5.84
C LYS A 102 18.90 5.13 6.17
N THR A 103 18.78 4.55 7.36
CA THR A 103 19.63 3.44 7.80
C THR A 103 18.79 2.28 8.35
N ILE A 104 19.35 1.10 8.32
CA ILE A 104 18.78 -0.13 8.89
C ILE A 104 19.84 -0.88 9.67
N LYS A 105 19.47 -1.50 10.79
CA LYS A 105 20.34 -2.38 11.57
C LYS A 105 20.34 -3.77 10.94
N LYS A 106 21.53 -4.30 10.61
CA LYS A 106 21.76 -5.68 10.16
C LYS A 106 22.75 -6.32 11.12
N GLY A 107 22.25 -7.18 12.03
CA GLY A 107 23.05 -7.64 13.17
C GLY A 107 23.51 -6.45 14.00
N ASP A 108 24.80 -6.33 14.23
CA ASP A 108 25.41 -5.22 15.00
C ASP A 108 25.81 -4.02 14.16
N GLN A 109 25.64 -4.09 12.83
CA GLN A 109 26.04 -3.02 11.93
C GLN A 109 24.85 -2.15 11.51
N ILE A 110 25.07 -0.82 11.43
CA ILE A 110 24.14 0.13 10.87
C ILE A 110 24.54 0.37 9.41
N VAL A 111 23.69 -0.04 8.48
CA VAL A 111 23.93 0.09 7.04
C VAL A 111 22.92 1.02 6.38
N PRO A 112 23.26 1.66 5.24
CA PRO A 112 22.31 2.45 4.50
C PRO A 112 21.11 1.62 4.04
N ARG A 113 19.90 2.16 4.23
CA ARG A 113 18.69 1.56 3.69
C ARG A 113 18.60 1.82 2.18
N THR A 114 18.40 0.79 1.41
CA THR A 114 18.38 0.83 -0.06
C THR A 114 16.98 0.61 -0.65
N PHE A 115 15.97 0.50 0.20
CA PHE A 115 14.58 0.23 -0.20
C PHE A 115 13.59 0.97 0.72
N GLY A 116 12.36 1.10 0.22
CA GLY A 116 11.22 1.67 0.92
C GLY A 116 11.03 3.16 0.66
N ILE A 117 9.76 3.56 0.54
CA ILE A 117 9.29 4.94 0.47
C ILE A 117 8.17 5.14 1.50
N PRO A 118 7.85 6.38 1.92
CA PRO A 118 6.82 6.63 2.92
C PRO A 118 5.46 6.19 2.41
N GLN A 119 4.74 5.42 3.22
CA GLN A 119 3.36 5.05 2.94
C GLN A 119 2.43 6.23 3.25
N GLY A 120 1.41 6.45 2.38
CA GLY A 120 0.45 7.55 2.56
C GLY A 120 0.95 8.93 2.11
N SER A 121 2.16 9.06 1.56
CA SER A 121 2.58 10.28 0.89
C SER A 121 1.83 10.45 -0.45
N PRO A 122 1.39 11.67 -0.82
CA PRO A 122 0.64 11.90 -2.07
C PRO A 122 1.36 11.40 -3.34
N ILE A 123 2.70 11.44 -3.36
CA ILE A 123 3.50 11.00 -4.52
C ILE A 123 3.76 9.48 -4.53
N SER A 124 3.58 8.79 -3.40
CA SER A 124 3.97 7.38 -3.28
C SER A 124 3.24 6.46 -4.26
N ALA A 125 1.95 6.71 -4.50
CA ALA A 125 1.17 5.96 -5.48
C ALA A 125 1.71 6.14 -6.90
N THR A 126 2.05 7.38 -7.29
CA THR A 126 2.66 7.68 -8.60
C THR A 126 4.02 6.98 -8.74
N LEU A 127 4.85 7.00 -7.70
CA LEU A 127 6.16 6.35 -7.72
C LEU A 127 6.06 4.82 -7.79
N ALA A 128 5.06 4.22 -7.13
CA ALA A 128 4.78 2.80 -7.24
C ALA A 128 4.37 2.42 -8.68
N ASN A 129 3.58 3.25 -9.35
CA ASN A 129 3.22 3.05 -10.75
C ASN A 129 4.43 3.22 -11.69
N ILE A 130 5.27 4.23 -11.48
CA ILE A 130 6.52 4.42 -12.23
C ILE A 130 7.44 3.21 -12.03
N TYR A 131 7.53 2.68 -10.82
CA TYR A 131 8.36 1.52 -10.50
C TYR A 131 7.97 0.27 -11.28
N LEU A 132 6.67 0.03 -11.47
CA LEU A 132 6.12 -1.15 -12.11
C LEU A 132 5.67 -0.94 -13.56
N VAL A 133 5.96 0.20 -14.18
CA VAL A 133 5.48 0.53 -15.53
C VAL A 133 5.88 -0.50 -16.60
N ASP A 134 7.11 -1.00 -16.56
CA ASP A 134 7.56 -2.03 -17.51
C ASP A 134 6.99 -3.41 -17.15
N PHE A 135 6.88 -3.74 -15.86
CA PHE A 135 6.19 -4.94 -15.39
C PHE A 135 4.75 -5.00 -15.94
N ASP A 136 3.99 -3.90 -15.77
CA ASP A 136 2.62 -3.82 -16.28
C ASP A 136 2.57 -4.00 -17.80
N LYS A 137 3.52 -3.40 -18.53
CA LYS A 137 3.61 -3.51 -19.98
C LYS A 137 3.91 -4.94 -20.42
N ASP A 138 4.89 -5.60 -19.79
CA ASP A 138 5.34 -6.94 -20.18
C ASP A 138 4.26 -7.98 -19.89
N ILE A 139 3.67 -7.95 -18.69
CA ILE A 139 2.56 -8.83 -18.31
C ILE A 139 1.34 -8.59 -19.21
N ASN A 140 0.92 -7.35 -19.40
CA ASN A 140 -0.24 -7.04 -20.24
C ASN A 140 -0.02 -7.51 -21.69
N SER A 141 1.18 -7.31 -22.23
CA SER A 141 1.51 -7.73 -23.59
C SER A 141 1.43 -9.25 -23.78
N TYR A 142 1.87 -10.02 -22.77
CA TYR A 142 1.75 -11.48 -22.80
C TYR A 142 0.28 -11.91 -22.67
N ILE A 143 -0.44 -11.35 -21.70
CA ILE A 143 -1.84 -11.70 -21.42
C ILE A 143 -2.76 -11.41 -22.61
N GLN A 144 -2.52 -10.32 -23.34
CA GLN A 144 -3.27 -10.00 -24.56
C GLN A 144 -3.05 -11.06 -25.68
N LYS A 145 -1.84 -11.63 -25.82
CA LYS A 145 -1.55 -12.68 -26.83
C LYS A 145 -2.35 -13.94 -26.61
N ILE A 146 -2.73 -14.25 -25.37
CA ILE A 146 -3.55 -15.41 -24.99
C ILE A 146 -5.02 -15.05 -24.82
N ALA A 147 -5.48 -13.92 -25.39
CA ALA A 147 -6.84 -13.41 -25.30
C ALA A 147 -7.33 -13.21 -23.85
N GLY A 148 -6.41 -12.88 -22.93
CA GLY A 148 -6.70 -12.60 -21.54
C GLY A 148 -6.83 -11.11 -21.23
N HIS A 149 -7.04 -10.79 -19.97
CA HIS A 149 -7.12 -9.42 -19.44
C HIS A 149 -6.25 -9.27 -18.20
N TYR A 150 -5.51 -8.17 -18.12
CA TYR A 150 -4.66 -7.78 -17.01
C TYR A 150 -5.07 -6.41 -16.47
N LYS A 151 -5.16 -6.28 -15.16
CA LYS A 151 -5.30 -4.99 -14.48
C LYS A 151 -4.56 -5.01 -13.15
N ARG A 152 -3.97 -3.88 -12.81
CA ARG A 152 -3.37 -3.62 -11.50
C ARG A 152 -3.88 -2.30 -10.93
N TYR A 153 -4.17 -2.31 -9.66
CA TYR A 153 -4.47 -1.11 -8.88
C TYR A 153 -3.65 -1.17 -7.59
N SER A 154 -2.62 -0.33 -7.50
CA SER A 154 -1.64 -0.37 -6.40
C SER A 154 -1.03 -1.78 -6.26
N ASP A 155 -1.26 -2.44 -5.15
CA ASP A 155 -0.75 -3.78 -4.84
C ASP A 155 -1.70 -4.90 -5.33
N ASP A 156 -2.93 -4.56 -5.73
CA ASP A 156 -3.93 -5.52 -6.17
C ASP A 156 -3.79 -5.80 -7.67
N ILE A 157 -3.45 -7.03 -8.01
CA ILE A 157 -3.32 -7.53 -9.38
C ILE A 157 -4.47 -8.49 -9.67
N ILE A 158 -5.11 -8.34 -10.83
CA ILE A 158 -6.06 -9.31 -11.37
C ILE A 158 -5.67 -9.70 -12.79
N VAL A 159 -5.67 -11.00 -13.05
CA VAL A 159 -5.45 -11.58 -14.38
C VAL A 159 -6.59 -12.51 -14.71
N VAL A 160 -7.15 -12.36 -15.89
CA VAL A 160 -8.15 -13.27 -16.45
C VAL A 160 -7.51 -13.92 -17.69
N CYS A 161 -7.47 -15.23 -17.74
CA CYS A 161 -6.89 -15.97 -18.88
C CYS A 161 -7.63 -17.29 -19.09
N PRO A 162 -7.51 -17.93 -20.26
CA PRO A 162 -7.98 -19.29 -20.47
C PRO A 162 -7.32 -20.26 -19.48
N LYS A 163 -8.06 -21.27 -19.07
CA LYS A 163 -7.68 -22.20 -17.98
C LYS A 163 -6.33 -22.89 -18.24
N GLU A 164 -6.05 -23.24 -19.47
CA GLU A 164 -4.81 -23.90 -19.90
C GLU A 164 -3.55 -23.07 -19.63
N TYR A 165 -3.65 -21.75 -19.57
CA TYR A 165 -2.52 -20.86 -19.31
C TYR A 165 -2.34 -20.49 -17.82
N LYS A 166 -3.17 -21.00 -16.92
CA LYS A 166 -3.18 -20.66 -15.50
C LYS A 166 -1.80 -20.78 -14.85
N GLU A 167 -1.16 -21.94 -15.01
CA GLU A 167 0.14 -22.23 -14.36
C GLU A 167 1.27 -21.40 -14.97
N GLU A 168 1.25 -21.23 -16.30
CA GLU A 168 2.22 -20.42 -17.01
C GLU A 168 2.12 -18.93 -16.61
N VAL A 169 0.91 -18.41 -16.56
CA VAL A 169 0.64 -17.02 -16.13
C VAL A 169 1.06 -16.80 -14.68
N SER A 170 0.73 -17.72 -13.77
CA SER A 170 1.12 -17.63 -12.38
C SER A 170 2.65 -17.55 -12.23
N ARG A 171 3.36 -18.44 -12.91
CA ARG A 171 4.84 -18.45 -12.91
C ARG A 171 5.41 -17.17 -13.51
N LEU A 172 4.90 -16.74 -14.67
CA LEU A 172 5.36 -15.51 -15.34
C LEU A 172 5.23 -14.29 -14.42
N VAL A 173 4.08 -14.11 -13.77
CA VAL A 173 3.84 -12.97 -12.90
C VAL A 173 4.78 -13.01 -11.69
N MET A 174 5.03 -14.18 -11.09
CA MET A 174 5.96 -14.34 -9.97
C MET A 174 7.42 -14.07 -10.38
N GLU A 175 7.86 -14.58 -11.51
CA GLU A 175 9.21 -14.37 -12.03
C GLU A 175 9.45 -12.91 -12.41
N GLU A 176 8.50 -12.28 -13.09
CA GLU A 176 8.62 -10.88 -13.48
C GLU A 176 8.64 -9.95 -12.26
N ILE A 177 7.77 -10.13 -11.26
CA ILE A 177 7.75 -9.26 -10.07
C ILE A 177 9.03 -9.39 -9.25
N ALA A 178 9.64 -10.58 -9.21
CA ALA A 178 10.90 -10.83 -8.51
C ALA A 178 12.08 -10.01 -9.10
N ARG A 179 12.07 -9.70 -10.41
CA ARG A 179 13.05 -8.81 -11.06
C ARG A 179 13.02 -7.39 -10.49
N TYR A 180 11.87 -6.98 -9.94
CA TYR A 180 11.69 -5.71 -9.25
C TYR A 180 11.95 -5.82 -7.73
N LYS A 181 12.50 -6.94 -7.26
CA LYS A 181 12.75 -7.21 -5.84
C LYS A 181 11.49 -7.09 -4.97
N LEU A 182 10.34 -7.44 -5.55
CA LEU A 182 9.06 -7.54 -4.88
C LEU A 182 8.59 -8.99 -4.89
N GLU A 183 7.69 -9.31 -3.97
CA GLU A 183 7.15 -10.66 -3.80
C GLU A 183 5.63 -10.61 -3.80
N ILE A 184 5.01 -11.58 -4.47
CA ILE A 184 3.58 -11.82 -4.37
C ILE A 184 3.34 -12.72 -3.15
N GLN A 185 2.43 -12.32 -2.29
CA GLN A 185 2.05 -13.12 -1.12
C GLN A 185 1.12 -14.25 -1.55
N GLU A 186 1.65 -15.46 -1.67
CA GLU A 186 0.88 -16.65 -2.06
C GLU A 186 -0.35 -16.88 -1.19
N ALA A 187 -0.23 -16.68 0.13
CA ALA A 187 -1.35 -16.80 1.07
C ALA A 187 -2.51 -15.83 0.81
N LYS A 188 -2.28 -14.75 0.05
CA LYS A 188 -3.32 -13.80 -0.37
C LYS A 188 -3.75 -13.97 -1.82
N THR A 189 -3.01 -14.76 -2.59
CA THR A 189 -3.35 -15.05 -3.98
C THR A 189 -4.54 -16.00 -4.04
N GLN A 190 -5.51 -15.67 -4.86
CA GLN A 190 -6.73 -16.46 -5.02
C GLN A 190 -6.94 -16.78 -6.49
N VAL A 191 -7.35 -18.01 -6.76
CA VAL A 191 -7.70 -18.48 -8.10
C VAL A 191 -9.18 -18.75 -8.16
N PHE A 192 -9.84 -18.24 -9.20
CA PHE A 192 -11.24 -18.46 -9.47
C PHE A 192 -11.41 -19.07 -10.86
N GLU A 193 -12.24 -20.09 -10.96
CA GLU A 193 -12.68 -20.63 -12.24
C GLU A 193 -14.08 -20.14 -12.56
N PHE A 194 -14.27 -19.70 -13.81
CA PHE A 194 -15.56 -19.32 -14.36
C PHE A 194 -15.94 -20.36 -15.42
N LYS A 195 -17.13 -20.94 -15.27
CA LYS A 195 -17.70 -21.90 -16.23
C LYS A 195 -19.08 -21.46 -16.67
N ARG A 196 -19.36 -21.59 -17.96
CA ARG A 196 -20.69 -21.41 -18.48
C ARG A 196 -21.43 -22.74 -18.36
N GLU A 197 -22.47 -22.77 -17.54
CA GLU A 197 -23.36 -23.93 -17.37
C GLU A 197 -24.75 -23.52 -17.87
N LYS A 198 -25.18 -24.11 -19.02
CA LYS A 198 -26.36 -23.66 -19.75
C LYS A 198 -26.23 -22.17 -20.12
N ASP A 199 -27.15 -21.31 -19.62
CA ASP A 199 -27.15 -19.88 -19.88
C ASP A 199 -26.51 -19.03 -18.76
N LYS A 200 -25.96 -19.69 -17.72
CA LYS A 200 -25.38 -19.01 -16.55
C LYS A 200 -23.87 -19.15 -16.49
N LEU A 201 -23.20 -18.06 -16.12
CA LEU A 201 -21.79 -18.08 -15.78
C LEU A 201 -21.65 -18.34 -14.28
N THR A 202 -21.02 -19.45 -13.91
CA THR A 202 -20.76 -19.81 -12.50
C THR A 202 -19.34 -19.44 -12.11
N CYS A 203 -19.15 -19.03 -10.85
CA CYS A 203 -17.86 -18.69 -10.24
C CYS A 203 -17.54 -19.68 -9.13
N ALA A 204 -16.31 -20.17 -9.08
CA ALA A 204 -15.84 -20.99 -7.97
C ALA A 204 -14.39 -20.70 -7.65
N GLN A 205 -14.06 -20.57 -6.36
CA GLN A 205 -12.67 -20.47 -5.91
C GLN A 205 -12.02 -21.86 -5.98
N VAL A 206 -10.84 -21.92 -6.57
CA VAL A 206 -10.01 -23.13 -6.62
C VAL A 206 -8.86 -22.96 -5.64
N PHE A 207 -8.76 -23.87 -4.69
CA PHE A 207 -7.68 -23.91 -3.72
C PHE A 207 -7.09 -25.33 -3.69
N GLU A 208 -5.86 -25.50 -4.18
CA GLU A 208 -5.21 -26.80 -4.36
C GLU A 208 -6.13 -27.80 -5.08
N ASN A 209 -6.61 -28.82 -4.35
CA ASN A 209 -7.48 -29.87 -4.87
C ASN A 209 -8.96 -29.65 -4.49
N THR A 210 -9.33 -28.50 -3.93
CA THR A 210 -10.70 -28.22 -3.48
C THR A 210 -11.33 -27.09 -4.29
N ILE A 211 -12.65 -27.22 -4.55
CA ILE A 211 -13.44 -26.20 -5.24
C ILE A 211 -14.48 -25.66 -4.28
N ASN A 212 -14.40 -24.37 -3.98
CA ASN A 212 -15.39 -23.68 -3.15
C ASN A 212 -16.34 -22.85 -4.03
N ARG A 213 -17.55 -23.37 -4.25
CA ARG A 213 -18.59 -22.72 -5.06
C ARG A 213 -19.35 -21.61 -4.31
N ASN A 214 -19.14 -21.49 -2.99
CA ASN A 214 -19.77 -20.45 -2.17
C ASN A 214 -18.92 -19.19 -2.03
N LYS A 215 -17.77 -19.15 -2.71
CA LYS A 215 -16.85 -18.02 -2.66
C LYS A 215 -16.83 -17.29 -3.99
N ASN A 216 -17.20 -16.02 -3.97
CA ASN A 216 -17.21 -15.16 -5.13
C ASN A 216 -15.87 -14.40 -5.29
N LEU A 217 -15.55 -14.03 -6.52
CA LEU A 217 -14.41 -13.16 -6.79
C LEU A 217 -14.61 -11.81 -6.13
N THR A 218 -13.61 -11.37 -5.37
CA THR A 218 -13.61 -10.03 -4.75
C THR A 218 -12.43 -9.23 -5.29
N TYR A 219 -12.71 -8.04 -5.84
CA TYR A 219 -11.67 -7.12 -6.32
C TYR A 219 -12.09 -5.67 -6.08
N LEU A 220 -11.21 -4.86 -5.49
CA LEU A 220 -11.40 -3.42 -5.20
C LEU A 220 -12.74 -3.11 -4.48
N GLY A 221 -13.15 -3.96 -3.53
CA GLY A 221 -14.39 -3.74 -2.78
C GLY A 221 -15.67 -4.20 -3.48
N PHE A 222 -15.55 -4.74 -4.70
CA PHE A 222 -16.65 -5.39 -5.41
C PHE A 222 -16.57 -6.90 -5.29
N GLU A 223 -17.72 -7.54 -5.36
CA GLU A 223 -17.90 -8.99 -5.37
C GLU A 223 -18.64 -9.41 -6.65
N PHE A 224 -18.12 -10.42 -7.37
CA PHE A 224 -18.68 -10.93 -8.61
C PHE A 224 -18.93 -12.44 -8.50
N ASP A 225 -20.17 -12.86 -8.73
CA ASP A 225 -20.61 -14.26 -8.63
C ASP A 225 -20.65 -15.00 -9.97
N GLY A 226 -20.32 -14.33 -11.05
CA GLY A 226 -20.43 -14.81 -12.42
C GLY A 226 -21.53 -14.12 -13.23
N GLU A 227 -22.55 -13.59 -12.59
CA GLU A 227 -23.66 -12.86 -13.22
C GLU A 227 -23.80 -11.45 -12.67
N ASN A 228 -23.68 -11.27 -11.35
CA ASN A 228 -23.95 -9.99 -10.69
C ASN A 228 -22.71 -9.41 -10.04
N ILE A 229 -22.58 -8.09 -10.13
CA ILE A 229 -21.57 -7.32 -9.40
C ILE A 229 -22.26 -6.65 -8.21
N ARG A 230 -21.73 -6.85 -7.01
CA ARG A 230 -22.24 -6.27 -5.76
C ARG A 230 -21.12 -5.55 -5.00
N LEU A 231 -21.48 -4.60 -4.16
CA LEU A 231 -20.52 -4.07 -3.16
C LEU A 231 -20.28 -5.12 -2.07
N LYS A 232 -19.02 -5.30 -1.70
CA LYS A 232 -18.65 -6.17 -0.59
C LYS A 232 -19.30 -5.67 0.71
N LYS A 233 -19.90 -6.56 1.50
CA LYS A 233 -20.60 -6.21 2.75
C LYS A 233 -19.74 -5.38 3.72
N SER A 234 -18.45 -5.68 3.83
CA SER A 234 -17.52 -4.92 4.68
C SER A 234 -17.27 -3.48 4.20
N SER A 235 -17.59 -3.15 2.94
CA SER A 235 -17.48 -1.79 2.41
C SER A 235 -18.72 -0.92 2.73
N LEU A 236 -19.81 -1.56 3.21
CA LEU A 236 -21.05 -0.89 3.60
C LEU A 236 -21.16 -0.62 5.11
N SER A 237 -20.27 -1.23 5.91
CA SER A 237 -20.29 -1.19 7.39
C SER A 237 -19.19 -0.29 7.99
N GLY A 238 -18.78 0.75 7.24
CA GLY A 238 -17.80 1.76 7.66
C GLY A 238 -18.41 2.92 8.44
#